data_fd76bd52711616c43b064d3ce7edb2eb
#
_entry.id   fd76bd52711616c43b064d3ce7edb2eb
#
_cell.length_a   1.000
_cell.length_b   1.000
_cell.length_c   1.000
_cell.angle_alpha   90.00
_cell.angle_beta   90.00
_cell.angle_gamma   90.00
#
_symmetry.space_group_name_H-M   'P 1'
#
loop_
_entity.id
_entity.type
_entity.pdbx_description
1 polymer ?
#
loop_
_entity_poly.entity_id
_entity_poly.type
_entity_poly.pdbx_seq_one_letter_code
_entity_poly.pdbx_strand_id
1 'polypeptide(L)'
;FMGVLADMVNRPKLIAFGVILWSIFTALTGAAKGFISMALPRMFIGVGESILTPTSMSLLSDSFPSKKMGFAAGFYYMGVPIGVGVSLLIAGYLGESLGWRNCFYLLGALGLVLGLCTLLFKDRPRKHIKNHNEKRTLSQKSVTEIIRTLFKALSASSALRFTIFAGIFYHIALGASVFEQLWLVEERGFERSNIAMIVGWIGVFAGLAGNLIGGILSDWWQENTDQGRPMFLFWLALLTLPISIYYRFVEPGSIIFWIGIIVGYFQLGCFFGPTFSTVQELVPENIKATVVSFYILTLNLIGLTIGSLVGGILADLMEAANYQEPYTVMLVIFSIISIISIPCYYLAGKKYHEDKNRLETIFSENP
;
A
#
# COMPACT_ATOMS: atom_id res chain seq x y z
N PHE A 1 -15.76 1.50 9.09
CA PHE A 1 -16.76 2.59 9.04
C PHE A 1 -17.01 3.05 7.60
N MET A 2 -15.97 3.37 6.82
CA MET A 2 -16.11 3.93 5.46
C MET A 2 -16.72 2.95 4.46
N GLY A 3 -16.50 1.65 4.61
CA GLY A 3 -17.18 0.63 3.78
C GLY A 3 -18.69 0.63 3.98
N VAL A 4 -19.16 0.73 5.23
CA VAL A 4 -20.59 0.81 5.55
C VAL A 4 -21.20 2.11 4.99
N LEU A 5 -20.46 3.22 5.10
CA LEU A 5 -20.91 4.50 4.53
C LEU A 5 -21.00 4.42 3.00
N ALA A 6 -20.03 3.75 2.35
CA ALA A 6 -20.04 3.52 0.90
C ALA A 6 -21.27 2.73 0.44
N ASP A 7 -21.81 1.87 1.32
CA ASP A 7 -23.01 1.10 1.01
C ASP A 7 -24.32 1.90 1.15
N MET A 8 -24.30 3.03 1.87
CA MET A 8 -25.50 3.83 2.15
C MET A 8 -25.65 5.04 1.22
N VAL A 9 -24.55 5.59 0.69
CA VAL A 9 -24.55 6.84 -0.08
C VAL A 9 -24.17 6.62 -1.54
N ASN A 10 -24.32 7.67 -2.37
CA ASN A 10 -23.84 7.66 -3.75
C ASN A 10 -22.31 7.60 -3.78
N ARG A 11 -21.76 6.51 -4.34
CA ARG A 11 -20.32 6.21 -4.31
C ARG A 11 -19.46 7.25 -5.02
N PRO A 12 -19.74 7.70 -6.27
CA PRO A 12 -19.01 8.79 -6.90
C PRO A 12 -18.97 10.07 -6.07
N LYS A 13 -20.09 10.46 -5.43
CA LYS A 13 -20.12 11.63 -4.55
C LYS A 13 -19.26 11.44 -3.30
N LEU A 14 -19.25 10.23 -2.74
CA LEU A 14 -18.44 9.91 -1.58
C LEU A 14 -16.94 9.91 -1.95
N ILE A 15 -16.56 9.36 -3.11
CA ILE A 15 -15.20 9.43 -3.64
C ILE A 15 -14.80 10.89 -3.85
N ALA A 16 -15.65 11.69 -4.51
CA ALA A 16 -15.40 13.10 -4.72
C ALA A 16 -15.16 13.85 -3.42
N PHE A 17 -16.01 13.61 -2.40
CA PHE A 17 -15.82 14.20 -1.08
C PHE A 17 -14.47 13.81 -0.46
N GLY A 18 -14.09 12.54 -0.48
CA GLY A 18 -12.79 12.07 0.00
C GLY A 18 -11.62 12.75 -0.72
N VAL A 19 -11.66 12.76 -2.07
CA VAL A 19 -10.62 13.40 -2.90
C VAL A 19 -10.52 14.90 -2.64
N ILE A 20 -11.63 15.62 -2.58
CA ILE A 20 -11.66 17.05 -2.30
C ILE A 20 -11.12 17.33 -0.90
N LEU A 21 -11.54 16.55 0.10
CA LEU A 21 -11.10 16.69 1.49
C LEU A 21 -9.57 16.57 1.60
N TRP A 22 -8.99 15.46 1.10
CA TRP A 22 -7.52 15.30 1.19
C TRP A 22 -6.77 16.33 0.36
N SER A 23 -7.34 16.79 -0.78
CA SER A 23 -6.70 17.80 -1.63
C SER A 23 -6.62 19.17 -0.95
N ILE A 24 -7.67 19.54 -0.20
CA ILE A 24 -7.65 20.75 0.64
C ILE A 24 -6.55 20.63 1.69
N PHE A 25 -6.47 19.51 2.40
CA PHE A 25 -5.45 19.30 3.42
C PHE A 25 -4.04 19.17 2.84
N THR A 26 -3.90 18.66 1.61
CA THR A 26 -2.64 18.69 0.87
C THR A 26 -2.21 20.14 0.59
N ALA A 27 -3.09 20.97 0.09
CA ALA A 27 -2.80 22.40 -0.11
C ALA A 27 -2.46 23.10 1.22
N LEU A 28 -3.21 22.83 2.30
CA LEU A 28 -2.93 23.38 3.64
C LEU A 28 -1.56 22.95 4.18
N THR A 29 -1.05 21.78 3.81
CA THR A 29 0.32 21.36 4.14
C THR A 29 1.35 22.33 3.52
N GLY A 30 1.10 22.85 2.31
CA GLY A 30 1.94 23.88 1.68
C GLY A 30 1.93 25.21 2.44
N ALA A 31 0.86 25.53 3.18
CA ALA A 31 0.78 26.75 3.99
C ALA A 31 1.47 26.64 5.37
N ALA A 32 2.01 25.46 5.73
CA ALA A 32 2.60 25.21 7.05
C ALA A 32 3.81 26.09 7.34
N LYS A 33 3.84 26.64 8.56
CA LYS A 33 4.94 27.47 9.08
C LYS A 33 5.75 26.78 10.18
N GLY A 34 5.33 25.61 10.64
CA GLY A 34 5.99 24.84 11.69
C GLY A 34 5.42 23.44 11.80
N PHE A 35 5.97 22.65 12.72
CA PHE A 35 5.64 21.22 12.86
C PHE A 35 4.14 20.97 13.03
N ILE A 36 3.47 21.63 13.97
CA ILE A 36 2.04 21.40 14.25
C ILE A 36 1.18 21.78 13.04
N SER A 37 1.46 22.95 12.41
CA SER A 37 0.71 23.41 11.23
C SER A 37 0.93 22.51 9.99
N MET A 38 1.99 21.71 9.96
CA MET A 38 2.23 20.68 8.95
C MET A 38 1.57 19.34 9.35
N ALA A 39 1.70 18.92 10.59
CA ALA A 39 1.22 17.64 11.08
C ALA A 39 -0.32 17.53 11.04
N LEU A 40 -1.03 18.58 11.47
CA LEU A 40 -2.50 18.56 11.52
C LEU A 40 -3.15 18.31 10.15
N PRO A 41 -2.85 19.06 9.07
CA PRO A 41 -3.40 18.75 7.76
C PRO A 41 -3.09 17.34 7.30
N ARG A 42 -1.87 16.84 7.52
CA ARG A 42 -1.47 15.48 7.14
C ARG A 42 -2.25 14.38 7.86
N MET A 43 -2.63 14.59 9.11
CA MET A 43 -3.53 13.68 9.83
C MET A 43 -4.91 13.58 9.17
N PHE A 44 -5.45 14.69 8.71
CA PHE A 44 -6.76 14.72 8.04
C PHE A 44 -6.74 14.22 6.60
N ILE A 45 -5.58 14.21 5.92
CA ILE A 45 -5.42 13.55 4.61
C ILE A 45 -5.84 12.08 4.71
N GLY A 46 -5.38 11.36 5.75
CA GLY A 46 -5.73 9.95 5.97
C GLY A 46 -7.24 9.69 6.10
N VAL A 47 -8.02 10.65 6.60
CA VAL A 47 -9.49 10.54 6.64
C VAL A 47 -10.07 10.49 5.22
N GLY A 48 -9.62 11.39 4.34
CA GLY A 48 -10.05 11.41 2.93
C GLY A 48 -9.63 10.14 2.18
N GLU A 49 -8.38 9.70 2.37
CA GLU A 49 -7.85 8.49 1.74
C GLU A 49 -8.59 7.21 2.15
N SER A 50 -9.02 7.11 3.41
CA SER A 50 -9.74 5.95 3.94
C SER A 50 -11.07 5.67 3.23
N ILE A 51 -11.63 6.67 2.56
CA ILE A 51 -12.88 6.58 1.79
C ILE A 51 -12.65 5.93 0.43
N LEU A 52 -11.50 6.20 -0.21
CA LEU A 52 -11.30 5.93 -1.63
C LEU A 52 -11.32 4.43 -1.95
N THR A 53 -10.45 3.66 -1.31
CA THR A 53 -10.27 2.24 -1.66
C THR A 53 -11.54 1.41 -1.47
N PRO A 54 -12.23 1.40 -0.31
CA PRO A 54 -13.43 0.59 -0.14
C PRO A 54 -14.56 1.03 -1.07
N THR A 55 -14.72 2.34 -1.29
CA THR A 55 -15.78 2.88 -2.15
C THR A 55 -15.51 2.58 -3.63
N SER A 56 -14.25 2.73 -4.09
CA SER A 56 -13.86 2.43 -5.46
C SER A 56 -13.96 0.94 -5.76
N MET A 57 -13.52 0.07 -4.85
CA MET A 57 -13.62 -1.38 -5.03
C MET A 57 -15.08 -1.84 -5.08
N SER A 58 -15.96 -1.27 -4.27
CA SER A 58 -17.41 -1.50 -4.35
C SER A 58 -17.98 -1.07 -5.70
N LEU A 59 -17.60 0.10 -6.21
CA LEU A 59 -18.05 0.59 -7.53
C LEU A 59 -17.54 -0.29 -8.68
N LEU A 60 -16.27 -0.73 -8.61
CA LEU A 60 -15.65 -1.61 -9.61
C LEU A 60 -16.34 -2.98 -9.63
N SER A 61 -16.65 -3.57 -8.47
CA SER A 61 -17.33 -4.88 -8.38
C SER A 61 -18.70 -4.89 -9.04
N ASP A 62 -19.43 -3.76 -8.97
CA ASP A 62 -20.72 -3.61 -9.65
C ASP A 62 -20.58 -3.25 -11.14
N SER A 63 -19.44 -2.68 -11.53
CA SER A 63 -19.20 -2.22 -12.91
C SER A 63 -18.61 -3.30 -13.82
N PHE A 64 -17.82 -4.21 -13.25
CA PHE A 64 -17.15 -5.27 -14.00
C PHE A 64 -17.73 -6.65 -13.69
N PRO A 65 -17.73 -7.59 -14.67
CA PRO A 65 -18.05 -8.99 -14.39
C PRO A 65 -16.93 -9.63 -13.54
N SER A 66 -17.27 -10.66 -12.73
CA SER A 66 -16.34 -11.32 -11.81
C SER A 66 -15.04 -11.79 -12.49
N LYS A 67 -15.12 -12.28 -13.74
CA LYS A 67 -13.96 -12.69 -14.55
C LYS A 67 -12.97 -11.55 -14.88
N LYS A 68 -13.40 -10.27 -14.85
CA LYS A 68 -12.58 -9.10 -15.16
C LYS A 68 -12.26 -8.26 -13.90
N MET A 69 -12.71 -8.71 -12.73
CA MET A 69 -12.51 -7.97 -11.50
C MET A 69 -11.04 -7.88 -11.10
N GLY A 70 -10.25 -8.93 -11.33
CA GLY A 70 -8.79 -8.93 -11.10
C GLY A 70 -8.08 -7.86 -11.93
N PHE A 71 -8.43 -7.76 -13.22
CA PHE A 71 -7.90 -6.71 -14.11
C PHE A 71 -8.28 -5.30 -13.61
N ALA A 72 -9.56 -5.09 -13.24
CA ALA A 72 -10.03 -3.80 -12.77
C ALA A 72 -9.35 -3.37 -11.45
N ALA A 73 -9.20 -4.31 -10.52
CA ALA A 73 -8.48 -4.09 -9.27
C ALA A 73 -6.99 -3.81 -9.51
N GLY A 74 -6.33 -4.60 -10.37
CA GLY A 74 -4.93 -4.41 -10.76
C GLY A 74 -4.71 -3.02 -11.37
N PHE A 75 -5.58 -2.61 -12.30
CA PHE A 75 -5.54 -1.28 -12.89
C PHE A 75 -5.71 -0.16 -11.84
N TYR A 76 -6.63 -0.34 -10.89
CA TYR A 76 -6.81 0.60 -9.79
C TYR A 76 -5.55 0.73 -8.94
N TYR A 77 -4.93 -0.38 -8.54
CA TYR A 77 -3.73 -0.37 -7.70
C TYR A 77 -2.47 0.10 -8.43
N MET A 78 -2.44 0.15 -9.77
CA MET A 78 -1.35 0.80 -10.53
C MET A 78 -1.21 2.29 -10.17
N GLY A 79 -2.27 2.92 -9.65
CA GLY A 79 -2.21 4.28 -9.13
C GLY A 79 -1.19 4.48 -8.01
N VAL A 80 -0.85 3.45 -7.23
CA VAL A 80 0.13 3.55 -6.13
C VAL A 80 1.55 3.80 -6.65
N PRO A 81 2.16 2.92 -7.46
CA PRO A 81 3.52 3.16 -7.97
C PRO A 81 3.59 4.39 -8.88
N ILE A 82 2.55 4.67 -9.67
CA ILE A 82 2.47 5.91 -10.46
C ILE A 82 2.50 7.12 -9.54
N GLY A 83 1.67 7.15 -8.49
CA GLY A 83 1.59 8.26 -7.55
C GLY A 83 2.91 8.52 -6.83
N VAL A 84 3.59 7.47 -6.37
CA VAL A 84 4.91 7.56 -5.74
C VAL A 84 5.93 8.16 -6.72
N GLY A 85 6.03 7.61 -7.93
CA GLY A 85 7.00 8.12 -8.92
C GLY A 85 6.68 9.55 -9.37
N VAL A 86 5.41 9.86 -9.69
CA VAL A 86 4.98 11.21 -10.10
C VAL A 86 5.21 12.24 -8.99
N SER A 87 5.02 11.90 -7.72
CA SER A 87 5.31 12.82 -6.61
C SER A 87 6.79 13.22 -6.57
N LEU A 88 7.68 12.27 -6.80
CA LEU A 88 9.13 12.55 -6.91
C LEU A 88 9.48 13.37 -8.16
N LEU A 89 8.82 13.09 -9.30
CA LEU A 89 9.00 13.92 -10.51
C LEU A 89 8.55 15.36 -10.29
N ILE A 90 7.41 15.57 -9.64
CA ILE A 90 6.95 16.93 -9.29
C ILE A 90 7.96 17.61 -8.36
N ALA A 91 8.44 16.90 -7.33
CA ALA A 91 9.44 17.42 -6.41
C ALA A 91 10.76 17.75 -7.14
N GLY A 92 11.21 16.90 -8.06
CA GLY A 92 12.45 17.10 -8.83
C GLY A 92 12.34 18.23 -9.84
N TYR A 93 11.31 18.23 -10.71
CA TYR A 93 11.17 19.25 -11.76
C TYR A 93 10.73 20.62 -11.25
N LEU A 94 9.89 20.65 -10.21
CA LEU A 94 9.24 21.89 -9.76
C LEU A 94 9.70 22.34 -8.37
N GLY A 95 10.30 21.42 -7.58
CA GLY A 95 10.68 21.72 -6.19
C GLY A 95 11.72 22.80 -6.07
N GLU A 96 12.69 22.86 -6.98
CA GLU A 96 13.73 23.87 -7.02
C GLU A 96 13.21 25.23 -7.51
N SER A 97 12.45 25.23 -8.60
CA SER A 97 11.96 26.46 -9.25
C SER A 97 10.78 27.10 -8.52
N LEU A 98 9.85 26.30 -8.02
CA LEU A 98 8.63 26.77 -7.36
C LEU A 98 8.71 26.72 -5.85
N GLY A 99 9.64 25.94 -5.29
CA GLY A 99 9.71 25.61 -3.86
C GLY A 99 8.67 24.55 -3.44
N TRP A 100 8.98 23.82 -2.39
CA TRP A 100 8.16 22.69 -1.91
C TRP A 100 6.71 23.08 -1.56
N ARG A 101 6.47 24.30 -1.07
CA ARG A 101 5.13 24.79 -0.71
C ARG A 101 4.23 24.86 -1.94
N ASN A 102 4.74 25.40 -3.05
CA ASN A 102 3.97 25.52 -4.28
C ASN A 102 3.71 24.14 -4.93
N CYS A 103 4.58 23.16 -4.74
CA CYS A 103 4.31 21.77 -5.15
C CYS A 103 3.08 21.22 -4.42
N PHE A 104 2.93 21.48 -3.11
CA PHE A 104 1.72 21.07 -2.37
C PHE A 104 0.46 21.81 -2.83
N TYR A 105 0.56 23.09 -3.16
CA TYR A 105 -0.58 23.84 -3.73
C TYR A 105 -0.97 23.28 -5.09
N LEU A 106 0.00 22.97 -5.94
CA LEU A 106 -0.25 22.35 -7.26
C LEU A 106 -0.94 20.99 -7.12
N LEU A 107 -0.42 20.11 -6.26
CA LEU A 107 -1.01 18.80 -5.99
C LEU A 107 -2.42 18.92 -5.43
N GLY A 108 -2.64 19.83 -4.49
CA GLY A 108 -3.97 20.10 -3.95
C GLY A 108 -4.94 20.61 -5.01
N ALA A 109 -4.51 21.54 -5.86
CA ALA A 109 -5.34 22.05 -6.96
C ALA A 109 -5.69 20.98 -7.98
N LEU A 110 -4.72 20.15 -8.40
CA LEU A 110 -4.96 19.01 -9.28
C LEU A 110 -5.95 18.03 -8.67
N GLY A 111 -5.79 17.70 -7.38
CA GLY A 111 -6.71 16.84 -6.67
C GLY A 111 -8.13 17.42 -6.57
N LEU A 112 -8.29 18.72 -6.35
CA LEU A 112 -9.60 19.39 -6.38
C LEU A 112 -10.28 19.25 -7.75
N VAL A 113 -9.54 19.48 -8.84
CA VAL A 113 -10.05 19.29 -10.21
C VAL A 113 -10.49 17.83 -10.42
N LEU A 114 -9.66 16.86 -10.04
CA LEU A 114 -10.02 15.44 -10.14
C LEU A 114 -11.23 15.09 -9.28
N GLY A 115 -11.32 15.61 -8.05
CA GLY A 115 -12.47 15.44 -7.18
C GLY A 115 -13.75 15.99 -7.81
N LEU A 116 -13.72 17.16 -8.42
CA LEU A 116 -14.86 17.73 -9.15
C LEU A 116 -15.22 16.89 -10.39
N CYS A 117 -14.22 16.39 -11.13
CA CYS A 117 -14.46 15.48 -12.26
C CYS A 117 -15.16 14.19 -11.83
N THR A 118 -14.86 13.67 -10.64
CA THR A 118 -15.56 12.44 -10.16
C THR A 118 -17.04 12.64 -9.90
N LEU A 119 -17.52 13.88 -9.69
CA LEU A 119 -18.94 14.19 -9.56
C LEU A 119 -19.72 13.98 -10.88
N LEU A 120 -19.03 13.97 -12.02
CA LEU A 120 -19.62 13.70 -13.34
C LEU A 120 -19.96 12.21 -13.54
N PHE A 121 -19.38 11.32 -12.74
CA PHE A 121 -19.66 9.89 -12.85
C PHE A 121 -21.01 9.55 -12.23
N LYS A 122 -21.76 8.68 -12.93
CA LYS A 122 -23.03 8.15 -12.42
C LYS A 122 -22.77 6.90 -11.57
N ASP A 123 -23.45 6.81 -10.43
CA ASP A 123 -23.43 5.60 -9.62
C ASP A 123 -24.11 4.44 -10.37
N ARG A 124 -23.53 3.25 -10.28
CA ARG A 124 -24.09 2.05 -10.88
C ARG A 124 -25.11 1.40 -9.93
N PRO A 125 -26.18 0.80 -10.47
CA PRO A 125 -27.08 -0.03 -9.68
C PRO A 125 -26.28 -1.14 -8.96
N ARG A 126 -26.57 -1.36 -7.69
CA ARG A 126 -25.87 -2.37 -6.88
C ARG A 126 -26.39 -3.76 -7.26
N LYS A 127 -25.51 -4.65 -7.73
CA LYS A 127 -25.87 -6.00 -8.17
C LYS A 127 -26.44 -6.90 -7.07
N HIS A 128 -26.00 -6.66 -5.82
CA HIS A 128 -26.34 -7.52 -4.68
C HIS A 128 -27.58 -7.07 -3.88
N ILE A 129 -28.22 -5.96 -4.24
CA ILE A 129 -29.40 -5.49 -3.52
C ILE A 129 -30.63 -5.72 -4.38
N LYS A 130 -31.14 -6.96 -4.38
CA LYS A 130 -32.42 -7.29 -5.05
C LYS A 130 -33.66 -6.88 -4.24
N ASN A 131 -33.58 -6.72 -2.93
CA ASN A 131 -34.71 -6.38 -2.06
C ASN A 131 -34.37 -5.36 -0.98
N HIS A 132 -35.31 -4.45 -0.68
CA HIS A 132 -35.23 -3.49 0.41
C HIS A 132 -35.01 -4.15 1.81
N ASN A 133 -35.43 -5.40 1.96
CA ASN A 133 -35.25 -6.19 3.18
C ASN A 133 -33.81 -6.70 3.35
N GLU A 134 -33.07 -7.00 2.24
CA GLU A 134 -31.65 -7.37 2.31
C GLU A 134 -30.75 -6.18 2.72
N LYS A 135 -31.13 -4.93 2.34
CA LYS A 135 -30.46 -3.72 2.87
C LYS A 135 -30.51 -3.64 4.40
N ARG A 136 -31.62 -4.05 4.98
CA ARG A 136 -31.82 -4.04 6.43
C ARG A 136 -31.00 -5.13 7.11
N THR A 137 -30.88 -6.30 6.49
CA THR A 137 -30.14 -7.46 7.06
C THR A 137 -28.62 -7.27 6.99
N LEU A 138 -28.07 -6.70 5.91
CA LEU A 138 -26.65 -6.36 5.80
C LEU A 138 -26.26 -5.18 6.70
N SER A 139 -27.13 -4.19 6.84
CA SER A 139 -26.97 -3.07 7.79
C SER A 139 -27.17 -3.48 9.25
N GLN A 140 -27.79 -4.65 9.52
CA GLN A 140 -28.06 -5.15 10.87
C GLN A 140 -27.03 -6.17 11.38
N LYS A 141 -26.08 -6.65 10.55
CA LYS A 141 -24.95 -7.40 11.13
C LYS A 141 -24.18 -6.43 12.01
N SER A 142 -24.26 -6.69 13.31
CA SER A 142 -23.60 -5.87 14.32
C SER A 142 -22.11 -5.78 13.97
N VAL A 143 -21.49 -4.61 14.12
CA VAL A 143 -20.03 -4.42 14.00
C VAL A 143 -19.29 -5.50 14.82
N THR A 144 -19.87 -5.89 15.95
CA THR A 144 -19.35 -6.98 16.80
C THR A 144 -19.33 -8.34 16.07
N GLU A 145 -20.34 -8.64 15.25
CA GLU A 145 -20.41 -9.90 14.50
C GLU A 145 -19.36 -9.94 13.38
N ILE A 146 -19.17 -8.82 12.66
CA ILE A 146 -18.15 -8.67 11.64
C ILE A 146 -16.76 -8.85 12.25
N ILE A 147 -16.50 -8.19 13.38
CA ILE A 147 -15.24 -8.31 14.11
C ILE A 147 -15.04 -9.76 14.61
N ARG A 148 -16.07 -10.39 15.15
CA ARG A 148 -16.01 -11.79 15.59
C ARG A 148 -15.69 -12.73 14.43
N THR A 149 -16.29 -12.54 13.27
CA THR A 149 -16.02 -13.33 12.06
C THR A 149 -14.58 -13.13 11.58
N LEU A 150 -14.06 -11.89 11.60
CA LEU A 150 -12.67 -11.61 11.28
C LEU A 150 -11.71 -12.33 12.24
N PHE A 151 -11.95 -12.24 13.55
CA PHE A 151 -11.12 -12.96 14.53
C PHE A 151 -11.23 -14.48 14.40
N LYS A 152 -12.40 -15.02 14.04
CA LYS A 152 -12.59 -16.44 13.74
C LYS A 152 -11.75 -16.85 12.51
N ALA A 153 -11.75 -16.06 11.45
CA ALA A 153 -10.91 -16.31 10.27
C ALA A 153 -9.41 -16.23 10.60
N LEU A 154 -8.99 -15.21 11.35
CA LEU A 154 -7.60 -15.06 11.80
C LEU A 154 -7.13 -16.24 12.68
N SER A 155 -7.97 -16.74 13.59
CA SER A 155 -7.61 -17.89 14.44
C SER A 155 -7.59 -19.19 13.64
N ALA A 156 -8.46 -19.37 12.67
CA ALA A 156 -8.57 -20.58 11.86
C ALA A 156 -7.52 -20.68 10.75
N SER A 157 -6.99 -19.56 10.25
CA SER A 157 -6.03 -19.55 9.14
C SER A 157 -4.64 -19.06 9.57
N SER A 158 -3.67 -19.96 9.50
CA SER A 158 -2.25 -19.64 9.65
C SER A 158 -1.73 -18.85 8.46
N ALA A 159 -2.17 -19.21 7.23
CA ALA A 159 -1.77 -18.51 6.02
C ALA A 159 -2.20 -17.04 6.05
N LEU A 160 -3.41 -16.73 6.54
CA LEU A 160 -3.88 -15.36 6.71
C LEU A 160 -3.00 -14.58 7.70
N ARG A 161 -2.73 -15.16 8.88
CA ARG A 161 -1.86 -14.53 9.90
C ARG A 161 -0.47 -14.27 9.36
N PHE A 162 0.16 -15.27 8.73
CA PHE A 162 1.52 -15.13 8.19
C PHE A 162 1.58 -14.13 7.05
N THR A 163 0.55 -14.04 6.19
CA THR A 163 0.48 -13.00 5.14
C THR A 163 0.42 -11.60 5.76
N ILE A 164 -0.37 -11.41 6.82
CA ILE A 164 -0.47 -10.13 7.53
C ILE A 164 0.85 -9.77 8.22
N PHE A 165 1.47 -10.72 8.94
CA PHE A 165 2.77 -10.48 9.59
C PHE A 165 3.87 -10.17 8.57
N ALA A 166 3.94 -10.93 7.47
CA ALA A 166 4.90 -10.67 6.41
C ALA A 166 4.72 -9.24 5.84
N GLY A 167 3.49 -8.84 5.59
CA GLY A 167 3.16 -7.49 5.14
C GLY A 167 3.59 -6.41 6.12
N ILE A 168 3.37 -6.61 7.43
CA ILE A 168 3.80 -5.66 8.47
C ILE A 168 5.33 -5.48 8.44
N PHE A 169 6.11 -6.57 8.48
CA PHE A 169 7.58 -6.48 8.47
C PHE A 169 8.12 -5.87 7.19
N TYR A 170 7.51 -6.16 6.05
CA TYR A 170 7.84 -5.49 4.79
C TYR A 170 7.54 -3.97 4.86
N HIS A 171 6.39 -3.58 5.44
CA HIS A 171 6.01 -2.17 5.58
C HIS A 171 6.81 -1.42 6.64
N ILE A 172 7.40 -2.09 7.61
CA ILE A 172 8.38 -1.46 8.53
C ILE A 172 9.59 -0.96 7.73
N ALA A 173 10.15 -1.78 6.84
CA ALA A 173 11.23 -1.34 5.97
C ALA A 173 10.78 -0.25 4.97
N LEU A 174 9.57 -0.38 4.43
CA LEU A 174 8.98 0.65 3.55
C LEU A 174 8.76 1.98 4.29
N GLY A 175 8.39 1.95 5.58
CA GLY A 175 8.28 3.14 6.40
C GLY A 175 9.62 3.86 6.58
N ALA A 176 10.71 3.11 6.75
CA ALA A 176 12.06 3.68 6.82
C ALA A 176 12.55 4.22 5.46
N SER A 177 12.05 3.70 4.34
CA SER A 177 12.47 4.17 3.00
C SER A 177 12.05 5.62 2.68
N VAL A 178 11.23 6.27 3.51
CA VAL A 178 10.97 7.72 3.39
C VAL A 178 12.25 8.55 3.53
N PHE A 179 13.28 8.01 4.19
CA PHE A 179 14.59 8.63 4.32
C PHE A 179 15.55 8.32 3.15
N GLU A 180 15.14 7.52 2.17
CA GLU A 180 15.98 7.16 1.03
C GLU A 180 16.43 8.38 0.21
N GLN A 181 15.56 9.40 0.07
CA GLN A 181 15.93 10.65 -0.61
C GLN A 181 16.99 11.43 0.15
N LEU A 182 16.92 11.47 1.50
CA LEU A 182 17.95 12.08 2.33
C LEU A 182 19.28 11.30 2.23
N TRP A 183 19.22 9.98 2.30
CA TRP A 183 20.38 9.10 2.09
C TRP A 183 21.09 9.36 0.76
N LEU A 184 20.32 9.50 -0.33
CA LEU A 184 20.88 9.76 -1.66
C LEU A 184 21.56 11.13 -1.76
N VAL A 185 21.04 12.14 -1.06
CA VAL A 185 21.59 13.50 -1.08
C VAL A 185 22.75 13.65 -0.09
N GLU A 186 22.53 13.30 1.18
CA GLU A 186 23.47 13.62 2.27
C GLU A 186 24.67 12.65 2.31
N GLU A 187 24.45 11.36 1.98
CA GLU A 187 25.51 10.36 2.10
C GLU A 187 26.04 9.88 0.74
N ARG A 188 25.25 9.98 -0.33
CA ARG A 188 25.67 9.55 -1.68
C ARG A 188 26.03 10.70 -2.59
N GLY A 189 25.84 11.97 -2.14
CA GLY A 189 26.30 13.17 -2.83
C GLY A 189 25.54 13.53 -4.09
N PHE A 190 24.33 13.00 -4.30
CA PHE A 190 23.52 13.37 -5.43
C PHE A 190 22.86 14.74 -5.22
N GLU A 191 22.72 15.49 -6.29
CA GLU A 191 21.95 16.73 -6.29
C GLU A 191 20.44 16.39 -6.14
N ARG A 192 19.77 17.09 -5.21
CA ARG A 192 18.39 16.76 -4.76
C ARG A 192 17.38 16.71 -5.89
N SER A 193 17.39 17.68 -6.78
CA SER A 193 16.45 17.77 -7.89
C SER A 193 16.66 16.64 -8.89
N ASN A 194 17.90 16.43 -9.31
CA ASN A 194 18.27 15.41 -10.28
C ASN A 194 17.96 14.00 -9.79
N ILE A 195 18.31 13.68 -8.54
CA ILE A 195 18.07 12.34 -8.02
C ILE A 195 16.58 12.06 -7.81
N ALA A 196 15.79 13.06 -7.42
CA ALA A 196 14.35 12.94 -7.32
C ALA A 196 13.70 12.63 -8.68
N MET A 197 14.17 13.26 -9.75
CA MET A 197 13.71 12.97 -11.11
C MET A 197 14.06 11.55 -11.56
N ILE A 198 15.31 11.13 -11.37
CA ILE A 198 15.78 9.80 -11.78
C ILE A 198 15.01 8.72 -11.02
N VAL A 199 14.95 8.83 -9.70
CA VAL A 199 14.23 7.88 -8.84
C VAL A 199 12.72 7.92 -9.11
N GLY A 200 12.17 9.09 -9.43
CA GLY A 200 10.78 9.24 -9.85
C GLY A 200 10.45 8.41 -11.11
N TRP A 201 11.26 8.51 -12.15
CA TRP A 201 11.10 7.68 -13.36
C TRP A 201 11.29 6.20 -13.09
N ILE A 202 12.31 5.82 -12.30
CA ILE A 202 12.49 4.44 -11.87
C ILE A 202 11.24 3.94 -11.12
N GLY A 203 10.69 4.73 -10.20
CA GLY A 203 9.50 4.41 -9.43
C GLY A 203 8.28 4.16 -10.31
N VAL A 204 8.06 5.00 -11.34
CA VAL A 204 6.97 4.78 -12.30
C VAL A 204 7.18 3.47 -13.07
N PHE A 205 8.29 3.32 -13.76
CA PHE A 205 8.48 2.19 -14.68
C PHE A 205 8.71 0.87 -13.93
N ALA A 206 9.59 0.82 -12.94
CA ALA A 206 9.86 -0.39 -12.18
C ALA A 206 8.66 -0.79 -11.30
N GLY A 207 7.96 0.19 -10.71
CA GLY A 207 6.75 -0.06 -9.93
C GLY A 207 5.60 -0.60 -10.78
N LEU A 208 5.36 -0.03 -11.98
CA LEU A 208 4.38 -0.56 -12.93
C LEU A 208 4.73 -1.97 -13.40
N ALA A 209 5.99 -2.19 -13.81
CA ALA A 209 6.48 -3.51 -14.20
C ALA A 209 6.30 -4.53 -13.07
N GLY A 210 6.65 -4.14 -11.84
CA GLY A 210 6.46 -4.97 -10.65
C GLY A 210 4.99 -5.34 -10.42
N ASN A 211 4.08 -4.37 -10.53
CA ASN A 211 2.65 -4.62 -10.34
C ASN A 211 2.09 -5.60 -11.39
N LEU A 212 2.42 -5.40 -12.66
CA LEU A 212 1.98 -6.28 -13.75
C LEU A 212 2.60 -7.68 -13.66
N ILE A 213 3.92 -7.74 -13.57
CA ILE A 213 4.67 -9.00 -13.54
C ILE A 213 4.36 -9.75 -12.24
N GLY A 214 4.33 -9.05 -11.12
CA GLY A 214 4.01 -9.63 -9.81
C GLY A 214 2.61 -10.22 -9.76
N GLY A 215 1.62 -9.55 -10.35
CA GLY A 215 0.28 -10.09 -10.51
C GLY A 215 0.25 -11.36 -11.34
N ILE A 216 0.79 -11.30 -12.57
CA ILE A 216 0.78 -12.42 -13.51
C ILE A 216 1.56 -13.63 -12.96
N LEU A 217 2.77 -13.41 -12.45
CA LEU A 217 3.61 -14.52 -11.96
C LEU A 217 3.06 -15.14 -10.67
N SER A 218 2.45 -14.35 -9.79
CA SER A 218 1.85 -14.91 -8.58
C SER A 218 0.58 -15.71 -8.87
N ASP A 219 -0.22 -15.29 -9.85
CA ASP A 219 -1.39 -16.04 -10.31
C ASP A 219 -0.96 -17.34 -10.99
N TRP A 220 0.02 -17.26 -11.90
CA TRP A 220 0.61 -18.44 -12.52
C TRP A 220 1.17 -19.42 -11.48
N TRP A 221 1.85 -18.91 -10.43
CA TRP A 221 2.38 -19.75 -9.36
C TRP A 221 1.26 -20.52 -8.64
N GLN A 222 0.20 -19.82 -8.26
CA GLN A 222 -0.93 -20.44 -7.56
C GLN A 222 -1.69 -21.44 -8.42
N GLU A 223 -1.79 -21.22 -9.74
CA GLU A 223 -2.50 -22.12 -10.67
C GLU A 223 -1.68 -23.39 -11.01
N ASN A 224 -0.35 -23.29 -11.03
CA ASN A 224 0.53 -24.36 -11.48
C ASN A 224 1.27 -25.09 -10.35
N THR A 225 1.04 -24.69 -9.08
CA THR A 225 1.68 -25.33 -7.92
C THR A 225 0.65 -25.54 -6.80
N ASP A 226 0.97 -26.45 -5.89
CA ASP A 226 0.16 -26.68 -4.67
C ASP A 226 0.44 -25.61 -3.58
N GLN A 227 0.81 -24.38 -3.97
CA GLN A 227 1.21 -23.31 -3.08
C GLN A 227 0.48 -22.02 -3.41
N GLY A 228 0.17 -21.22 -2.39
CA GLY A 228 -0.48 -19.94 -2.59
C GLY A 228 0.44 -18.84 -3.13
N ARG A 229 -0.15 -17.74 -3.62
CA ARG A 229 0.57 -16.54 -4.12
C ARG A 229 1.68 -16.00 -3.18
N PRO A 230 1.59 -16.10 -1.83
CA PRO A 230 2.68 -15.66 -0.97
C PRO A 230 4.02 -16.37 -1.23
N MET A 231 4.01 -17.59 -1.78
CA MET A 231 5.23 -18.29 -2.13
C MET A 231 6.01 -17.57 -3.25
N PHE A 232 5.34 -16.92 -4.19
CA PHE A 232 5.99 -16.05 -5.17
C PHE A 232 6.74 -14.90 -4.46
N LEU A 233 6.11 -14.27 -3.46
CA LEU A 233 6.76 -13.20 -2.68
C LEU A 233 7.94 -13.71 -1.84
N PHE A 234 7.85 -14.94 -1.33
CA PHE A 234 8.99 -15.58 -0.67
C PHE A 234 10.20 -15.68 -1.59
N TRP A 235 10.04 -16.24 -2.81
CA TRP A 235 11.14 -16.36 -3.75
C TRP A 235 11.63 -15.01 -4.24
N LEU A 236 10.73 -14.07 -4.52
CA LEU A 236 11.11 -12.71 -4.90
C LEU A 236 11.97 -12.06 -3.82
N ALA A 237 11.51 -12.05 -2.56
CA ALA A 237 12.23 -11.44 -1.46
C ALA A 237 13.57 -12.14 -1.19
N LEU A 238 13.60 -13.48 -1.23
CA LEU A 238 14.83 -14.26 -1.01
C LEU A 238 15.88 -13.99 -2.08
N LEU A 239 15.51 -13.99 -3.36
CA LEU A 239 16.43 -13.79 -4.47
C LEU A 239 16.94 -12.35 -4.58
N THR A 240 16.10 -11.38 -4.19
CA THR A 240 16.48 -9.97 -4.25
C THR A 240 17.12 -9.45 -2.96
N LEU A 241 17.09 -10.21 -1.86
CA LEU A 241 17.68 -9.82 -0.58
C LEU A 241 19.13 -9.37 -0.67
N PRO A 242 20.06 -10.12 -1.34
CA PRO A 242 21.45 -9.70 -1.42
C PRO A 242 21.62 -8.33 -2.06
N ILE A 243 20.93 -8.09 -3.18
CA ILE A 243 21.03 -6.81 -3.88
C ILE A 243 20.35 -5.68 -3.08
N SER A 244 19.25 -5.95 -2.39
CA SER A 244 18.51 -4.97 -1.57
C SER A 244 19.32 -4.47 -0.36
N ILE A 245 20.36 -5.19 0.05
CA ILE A 245 21.28 -4.75 1.11
C ILE A 245 22.56 -4.21 0.50
N TYR A 246 23.18 -4.95 -0.45
CA TYR A 246 24.52 -4.69 -0.94
C TYR A 246 24.64 -3.37 -1.72
N TYR A 247 23.58 -2.95 -2.45
CA TYR A 247 23.61 -1.71 -3.25
C TYR A 247 23.88 -0.45 -2.42
N ARG A 248 23.61 -0.50 -1.11
CA ARG A 248 23.84 0.64 -0.21
C ARG A 248 25.32 0.87 0.12
N PHE A 249 26.18 -0.15 -0.10
CA PHE A 249 27.60 -0.11 0.21
C PHE A 249 28.48 0.07 -1.02
N VAL A 250 27.91 0.07 -2.21
CA VAL A 250 28.68 0.25 -3.44
C VAL A 250 28.80 1.72 -3.82
N GLU A 251 29.74 2.02 -4.69
CA GLU A 251 30.01 3.35 -5.20
C GLU A 251 28.74 3.94 -5.85
N PRO A 252 28.38 5.21 -5.51
CA PRO A 252 27.24 5.88 -6.10
C PRO A 252 27.33 5.94 -7.63
N GLY A 253 26.24 5.64 -8.32
CA GLY A 253 26.19 5.64 -9.79
C GLY A 253 26.69 4.34 -10.44
N SER A 254 27.24 3.37 -9.71
CA SER A 254 27.58 2.06 -10.25
C SER A 254 26.33 1.31 -10.76
N ILE A 255 26.51 0.34 -11.66
CA ILE A 255 25.41 -0.48 -12.18
C ILE A 255 24.65 -1.17 -11.03
N ILE A 256 25.37 -1.72 -10.05
CA ILE A 256 24.77 -2.41 -8.90
C ILE A 256 23.94 -1.45 -8.05
N PHE A 257 24.38 -0.21 -7.88
CA PHE A 257 23.65 0.83 -7.18
C PHE A 257 22.27 1.07 -7.81
N TRP A 258 22.23 1.28 -9.13
CA TRP A 258 20.98 1.51 -9.85
C TRP A 258 20.06 0.28 -9.89
N ILE A 259 20.64 -0.93 -10.06
CA ILE A 259 19.88 -2.18 -9.98
C ILE A 259 19.20 -2.30 -8.61
N GLY A 260 19.90 -1.95 -7.51
CA GLY A 260 19.32 -1.99 -6.16
C GLY A 260 18.09 -1.10 -6.03
N ILE A 261 18.15 0.14 -6.51
CA ILE A 261 17.00 1.08 -6.52
C ILE A 261 15.86 0.53 -7.38
N ILE A 262 16.15 0.06 -8.60
CA ILE A 262 15.14 -0.53 -9.49
C ILE A 262 14.46 -1.73 -8.84
N VAL A 263 15.21 -2.62 -8.22
CA VAL A 263 14.69 -3.80 -7.51
C VAL A 263 13.78 -3.40 -6.35
N GLY A 264 14.12 -2.36 -5.58
CA GLY A 264 13.27 -1.86 -4.50
C GLY A 264 11.89 -1.41 -4.98
N TYR A 265 11.82 -0.59 -6.04
CA TYR A 265 10.55 -0.15 -6.63
C TYR A 265 9.79 -1.28 -7.33
N PHE A 266 10.50 -2.20 -7.98
CA PHE A 266 9.89 -3.40 -8.56
C PHE A 266 9.24 -4.29 -7.49
N GLN A 267 9.92 -4.54 -6.37
CA GLN A 267 9.37 -5.29 -5.23
C GLN A 267 8.12 -4.61 -4.66
N LEU A 268 8.15 -3.28 -4.52
CA LEU A 268 6.99 -2.52 -4.06
C LEU A 268 5.79 -2.73 -4.97
N GLY A 269 6.00 -2.72 -6.29
CA GLY A 269 4.95 -3.04 -7.26
C GLY A 269 4.42 -4.47 -7.11
N CYS A 270 5.30 -5.46 -6.96
CA CYS A 270 4.93 -6.87 -6.81
C CYS A 270 4.13 -7.18 -5.53
N PHE A 271 4.20 -6.33 -4.52
CA PHE A 271 3.61 -6.59 -3.21
C PHE A 271 2.07 -6.63 -3.22
N PHE A 272 1.43 -5.66 -3.87
CA PHE A 272 -0.01 -5.41 -3.70
C PHE A 272 -0.90 -6.55 -4.22
N GLY A 273 -0.70 -6.98 -5.46
CA GLY A 273 -1.53 -8.02 -6.08
C GLY A 273 -1.59 -9.32 -5.24
N PRO A 274 -0.45 -9.99 -5.03
CA PRO A 274 -0.42 -11.27 -4.32
C PRO A 274 -0.94 -11.22 -2.89
N THR A 275 -0.60 -10.17 -2.13
CA THR A 275 -0.98 -10.09 -0.71
C THR A 275 -2.46 -9.79 -0.55
N PHE A 276 -2.99 -8.81 -1.29
CA PHE A 276 -4.39 -8.44 -1.19
C PHE A 276 -5.33 -9.53 -1.72
N SER A 277 -4.95 -10.21 -2.80
CA SER A 277 -5.71 -11.38 -3.29
C SER A 277 -5.73 -12.49 -2.25
N THR A 278 -4.58 -12.83 -1.66
CA THR A 278 -4.48 -13.88 -0.63
C THR A 278 -5.35 -13.56 0.59
N VAL A 279 -5.30 -12.32 1.09
CA VAL A 279 -6.08 -11.92 2.27
C VAL A 279 -7.58 -11.99 1.99
N GLN A 280 -8.03 -11.64 0.77
CA GLN A 280 -9.43 -11.69 0.38
C GLN A 280 -9.93 -13.12 0.14
N GLU A 281 -9.09 -14.02 -0.36
CA GLU A 281 -9.46 -15.41 -0.64
C GLU A 281 -9.52 -16.29 0.62
N LEU A 282 -8.85 -15.87 1.69
CA LEU A 282 -8.82 -16.57 2.98
C LEU A 282 -9.91 -16.07 3.95
N VAL A 283 -10.95 -15.44 3.45
CA VAL A 283 -12.10 -15.01 4.26
C VAL A 283 -13.41 -15.17 3.49
N PRO A 284 -14.54 -15.29 4.19
CA PRO A 284 -15.85 -15.29 3.54
C PRO A 284 -16.13 -14.01 2.78
N GLU A 285 -16.98 -14.10 1.74
CA GLU A 285 -17.30 -12.97 0.86
C GLU A 285 -17.84 -11.74 1.60
N ASN A 286 -18.62 -11.96 2.64
CA ASN A 286 -19.29 -10.90 3.43
C ASN A 286 -18.33 -10.06 4.28
N ILE A 287 -17.05 -10.47 4.47
CA ILE A 287 -16.04 -9.71 5.21
C ILE A 287 -14.78 -9.39 4.39
N LYS A 288 -14.77 -9.64 3.08
CA LYS A 288 -13.60 -9.34 2.21
C LYS A 288 -13.15 -7.89 2.31
N ALA A 289 -14.09 -6.94 2.27
CA ALA A 289 -13.77 -5.53 2.43
C ALA A 289 -13.24 -5.20 3.83
N THR A 290 -13.78 -5.82 4.86
CA THR A 290 -13.35 -5.64 6.25
C THR A 290 -11.93 -6.13 6.47
N VAL A 291 -11.58 -7.33 5.97
CA VAL A 291 -10.22 -7.87 6.13
C VAL A 291 -9.20 -7.04 5.36
N VAL A 292 -9.53 -6.55 4.17
CA VAL A 292 -8.67 -5.63 3.41
C VAL A 292 -8.45 -4.33 4.21
N SER A 293 -9.52 -3.74 4.75
CA SER A 293 -9.40 -2.53 5.58
C SER A 293 -8.57 -2.77 6.83
N PHE A 294 -8.76 -3.91 7.50
CA PHE A 294 -7.94 -4.33 8.64
C PHE A 294 -6.48 -4.52 8.26
N TYR A 295 -6.22 -5.15 7.12
CA TYR A 295 -4.87 -5.34 6.59
C TYR A 295 -4.19 -4.01 6.30
N ILE A 296 -4.83 -3.11 5.55
CA ILE A 296 -4.30 -1.76 5.28
C ILE A 296 -4.04 -0.99 6.60
N LEU A 297 -4.97 -1.08 7.56
CA LEU A 297 -4.77 -0.46 8.87
C LEU A 297 -3.52 -0.98 9.58
N THR A 298 -3.30 -2.29 9.59
CA THR A 298 -2.13 -2.89 10.23
C THR A 298 -0.83 -2.53 9.49
N LEU A 299 -0.85 -2.51 8.16
CA LEU A 299 0.30 -2.11 7.34
C LEU A 299 0.70 -0.66 7.62
N ASN A 300 -0.26 0.26 7.66
CA ASN A 300 0.00 1.69 7.86
C ASN A 300 0.29 2.02 9.32
N LEU A 301 -0.57 1.58 10.24
CA LEU A 301 -0.47 1.95 11.66
C LEU A 301 0.72 1.28 12.35
N ILE A 302 1.01 0.02 12.02
CA ILE A 302 2.13 -0.71 12.63
C ILE A 302 3.35 -0.60 11.70
N GLY A 303 3.21 -1.02 10.44
CA GLY A 303 4.34 -1.10 9.51
C GLY A 303 4.97 0.27 9.22
N LEU A 304 4.25 1.13 8.49
CA LEU A 304 4.78 2.41 8.06
C LEU A 304 5.10 3.34 9.24
N THR A 305 4.25 3.38 10.28
CA THR A 305 4.46 4.27 11.43
C THR A 305 5.70 3.87 12.22
N ILE A 306 5.88 2.57 12.52
CA ILE A 306 7.09 2.11 13.22
C ILE A 306 8.32 2.38 12.37
N GLY A 307 8.29 2.06 11.07
CA GLY A 307 9.41 2.27 10.17
C GLY A 307 9.83 3.73 10.09
N SER A 308 8.89 4.64 9.87
CA SER A 308 9.21 6.06 9.75
C SER A 308 9.59 6.71 11.08
N LEU A 309 8.87 6.42 12.18
CA LEU A 309 9.13 7.03 13.49
C LEU A 309 10.43 6.52 14.08
N VAL A 310 10.59 5.19 14.18
CA VAL A 310 11.79 4.58 14.75
C VAL A 310 13.00 4.82 13.84
N GLY A 311 12.79 4.84 12.52
CA GLY A 311 13.83 5.20 11.55
C GLY A 311 14.35 6.62 11.76
N GLY A 312 13.47 7.61 11.94
CA GLY A 312 13.87 8.98 12.25
C GLY A 312 14.62 9.09 13.57
N ILE A 313 14.08 8.50 14.65
CA ILE A 313 14.75 8.51 15.96
C ILE A 313 16.14 7.87 15.88
N LEU A 314 16.26 6.76 15.16
CA LEU A 314 17.54 6.07 15.01
C LEU A 314 18.55 6.90 14.21
N ALA A 315 18.11 7.54 13.13
CA ALA A 315 18.97 8.46 12.36
C ALA A 315 19.46 9.63 13.22
N ASP A 316 18.55 10.30 13.96
CA ASP A 316 18.90 11.41 14.85
C ASP A 316 19.90 10.99 15.94
N LEU A 317 19.73 9.79 16.54
CA LEU A 317 20.65 9.25 17.55
C LEU A 317 22.02 8.95 16.95
N MET A 318 22.08 8.43 15.73
CA MET A 318 23.35 8.14 15.04
C MET A 318 24.06 9.42 14.63
N GLU A 319 23.35 10.44 14.17
CA GLU A 319 23.91 11.77 13.89
C GLU A 319 24.49 12.40 15.18
N ALA A 320 23.74 12.35 16.30
CA ALA A 320 24.20 12.85 17.58
C ALA A 320 25.44 12.09 18.11
N ALA A 321 25.59 10.82 17.74
CA ALA A 321 26.78 10.00 18.06
C ALA A 321 27.90 10.14 17.03
N ASN A 322 27.80 11.07 16.06
CA ASN A 322 28.78 11.34 15.00
C ASN A 322 29.08 10.14 14.10
N TYR A 323 28.09 9.30 13.79
CA TYR A 323 28.23 8.28 12.75
C TYR A 323 28.40 8.96 11.38
N GLN A 324 29.32 8.42 10.54
CA GLN A 324 29.58 9.00 9.23
C GLN A 324 28.44 8.80 8.22
N GLU A 325 27.73 7.66 8.31
CA GLU A 325 26.66 7.29 7.40
C GLU A 325 25.40 6.82 8.18
N PRO A 326 24.70 7.72 8.93
CA PRO A 326 23.58 7.36 9.78
C PRO A 326 22.40 6.78 8.99
N TYR A 327 22.08 7.33 7.81
CA TYR A 327 20.99 6.85 6.97
C TYR A 327 21.29 5.49 6.34
N THR A 328 22.52 5.23 5.91
CA THR A 328 22.93 3.90 5.40
C THR A 328 22.73 2.84 6.47
N VAL A 329 23.25 3.06 7.68
CA VAL A 329 23.13 2.11 8.78
C VAL A 329 21.66 1.86 9.15
N MET A 330 20.90 2.93 9.30
CA MET A 330 19.47 2.87 9.61
C MET A 330 18.71 2.06 8.54
N LEU A 331 18.87 2.39 7.26
CA LEU A 331 18.17 1.70 6.16
C LEU A 331 18.57 0.22 6.05
N VAL A 332 19.84 -0.12 6.35
CA VAL A 332 20.30 -1.52 6.40
C VAL A 332 19.64 -2.27 7.56
N ILE A 333 19.56 -1.69 8.76
CA ILE A 333 18.87 -2.29 9.90
C ILE A 333 17.41 -2.63 9.53
N PHE A 334 16.70 -1.70 8.91
CA PHE A 334 15.31 -1.94 8.49
C PHE A 334 15.19 -2.96 7.36
N SER A 335 16.18 -3.02 6.46
CA SER A 335 16.27 -4.10 5.45
C SER A 335 16.48 -5.47 6.10
N ILE A 336 17.28 -5.54 7.16
CA ILE A 336 17.48 -6.77 7.96
C ILE A 336 16.17 -7.16 8.68
N ILE A 337 15.45 -6.21 9.27
CA ILE A 337 14.16 -6.46 9.91
C ILE A 337 13.16 -7.03 8.89
N SER A 338 13.18 -6.56 7.65
CA SER A 338 12.31 -7.08 6.59
C SER A 338 12.55 -8.55 6.24
N ILE A 339 13.72 -9.12 6.57
CA ILE A 339 14.03 -10.55 6.38
C ILE A 339 12.99 -11.44 7.11
N ILE A 340 12.41 -10.97 8.21
CA ILE A 340 11.37 -11.70 8.95
C ILE A 340 10.13 -11.95 8.07
N SER A 341 9.89 -11.11 7.05
CA SER A 341 8.81 -11.33 6.10
C SER A 341 9.00 -12.61 5.27
N ILE A 342 10.23 -13.01 4.99
CA ILE A 342 10.57 -14.14 4.11
C ILE A 342 10.01 -15.47 4.65
N PRO A 343 10.37 -15.94 5.87
CA PRO A 343 9.78 -17.16 6.41
C PRO A 343 8.25 -17.06 6.59
N CYS A 344 7.73 -15.88 6.85
CA CYS A 344 6.28 -15.67 6.94
C CYS A 344 5.60 -15.89 5.58
N TYR A 345 6.14 -15.37 4.46
CA TYR A 345 5.62 -15.65 3.13
C TYR A 345 5.73 -17.13 2.75
N TYR A 346 6.82 -17.79 3.11
CA TYR A 346 6.98 -19.24 2.91
C TYR A 346 5.86 -20.03 3.60
N LEU A 347 5.65 -19.77 4.90
CA LEU A 347 4.64 -20.46 5.69
C LEU A 347 3.21 -20.13 5.19
N ALA A 348 2.96 -18.88 4.81
CA ALA A 348 1.69 -18.47 4.21
C ALA A 348 1.41 -19.22 2.91
N GLY A 349 2.39 -19.28 1.99
CA GLY A 349 2.24 -19.96 0.71
C GLY A 349 2.03 -21.47 0.86
N LYS A 350 2.79 -22.11 1.78
CA LYS A 350 2.68 -23.56 2.05
C LYS A 350 1.35 -23.95 2.67
N LYS A 351 0.79 -23.10 3.56
CA LYS A 351 -0.46 -23.38 4.29
C LYS A 351 -1.72 -22.92 3.55
N TYR A 352 -1.58 -22.26 2.42
CA TYR A 352 -2.68 -21.57 1.75
C TYR A 352 -3.85 -22.49 1.40
N HIS A 353 -3.61 -23.60 0.69
CA HIS A 353 -4.68 -24.50 0.25
C HIS A 353 -5.36 -25.25 1.41
N GLU A 354 -4.56 -25.71 2.38
CA GLU A 354 -5.08 -26.35 3.60
C GLU A 354 -6.03 -25.40 4.35
N ASP A 355 -5.59 -24.18 4.59
CA ASP A 355 -6.36 -23.18 5.32
C ASP A 355 -7.59 -22.70 4.54
N LYS A 356 -7.49 -22.57 3.21
CA LYS A 356 -8.64 -22.22 2.35
C LYS A 356 -9.75 -23.25 2.47
N ASN A 357 -9.42 -24.53 2.29
CA ASN A 357 -10.40 -25.62 2.43
C ASN A 357 -11.01 -25.66 3.84
N ARG A 358 -10.19 -25.49 4.89
CA ARG A 358 -10.67 -25.41 6.27
C ARG A 358 -11.65 -24.27 6.49
N LEU A 359 -11.37 -23.09 5.96
CA LEU A 359 -12.23 -21.92 6.11
C LEU A 359 -13.56 -22.11 5.36
N GLU A 360 -13.54 -22.69 4.15
CA GLU A 360 -14.74 -23.04 3.41
C GLU A 360 -15.64 -23.96 4.23
N THR A 361 -15.10 -24.98 4.90
CA THR A 361 -15.86 -25.87 5.78
C THR A 361 -16.44 -25.12 6.99
N ILE A 362 -15.61 -24.34 7.71
CA ILE A 362 -16.02 -23.62 8.93
C ILE A 362 -17.16 -22.62 8.66
N PHE A 363 -17.15 -21.99 7.47
CA PHE A 363 -18.12 -20.95 7.12
C PHE A 363 -19.30 -21.46 6.30
N SER A 364 -19.23 -22.68 5.73
CA SER A 364 -20.38 -23.36 5.12
C SER A 364 -21.33 -23.98 6.17
N GLU A 365 -20.79 -24.44 7.29
CA GLU A 365 -21.57 -25.06 8.38
C GLU A 365 -22.28 -24.02 9.30
N ASN A 366 -21.88 -22.75 9.26
CA ASN A 366 -22.47 -21.64 10.02
C ASN A 366 -22.61 -20.42 9.12
N PRO A 367 -23.65 -20.36 8.27
CA PRO A 367 -23.88 -19.24 7.35
C PRO A 367 -24.22 -17.90 8.04
#